data_402db5067da35a9b4d4d188e8ca619a3
#
_entry.id   402db5067da35a9b4d4d188e8ca619a3
#
_cell.length_a   1.000
_cell.length_b   1.000
_cell.length_c   1.000
_cell.angle_alpha   90.00
_cell.angle_beta   90.00
_cell.angle_gamma   90.00
#
_symmetry.space_group_name_H-M   'P 1'
#
loop_
_entity.id
_entity.type
_entity.pdbx_description
1 polymer ?
#
loop_
_entity_poly.entity_id
_entity_poly.type
_entity_poly.pdbx_seq_one_letter_code
_entity_poly.pdbx_strand_id
1 'polypeptide(L)'
;MNIKLTQKAVEWFKNELDLPISNKVLQFYVKYGGEFQLKQGFSPAFTVENKDAIEIGFEQTFFEINVVIAEKDLWYFQDEKLTVDAIDY
;
A
#
# COMPACT_ATOMS: atom_id res chain seq x y z
N MET A 1 -6.88 -11.74 -2.56
CA MET A 1 -6.51 -10.33 -2.33
C MET A 1 -6.32 -9.63 -3.67
N ASN A 2 -6.86 -8.44 -3.82
CA ASN A 2 -6.82 -7.73 -5.10
C ASN A 2 -6.52 -6.25 -4.86
N ILE A 3 -5.25 -5.87 -5.02
CA ILE A 3 -4.81 -4.49 -4.89
C ILE A 3 -4.31 -4.04 -6.26
N LYS A 4 -4.77 -2.87 -6.69
CA LYS A 4 -4.31 -2.25 -7.93
C LYS A 4 -3.87 -0.82 -7.65
N LEU A 5 -2.76 -0.44 -8.27
CA LEU A 5 -2.32 0.95 -8.31
C LEU A 5 -2.48 1.43 -9.74
N THR A 6 -3.19 2.53 -9.93
CA THR A 6 -3.26 3.15 -11.25
C THR A 6 -1.91 3.78 -11.59
N GLN A 7 -1.68 4.03 -12.86
CA GLN A 7 -0.45 4.70 -13.30
C GLN A 7 -0.29 6.06 -12.63
N LYS A 8 -1.38 6.80 -12.47
CA LYS A 8 -1.36 8.09 -11.78
C LYS A 8 -0.93 7.94 -10.32
N ALA A 9 -1.44 6.93 -9.64
CA ALA A 9 -1.05 6.67 -8.25
C ALA A 9 0.44 6.31 -8.17
N VAL A 10 0.92 5.47 -9.08
CA VAL A 10 2.33 5.10 -9.12
C VAL A 10 3.22 6.33 -9.32
N GLU A 11 2.85 7.20 -10.26
CA GLU A 11 3.61 8.43 -10.49
C GLU A 11 3.59 9.34 -9.27
N TRP A 12 2.44 9.44 -8.61
CA TRP A 12 2.33 10.21 -7.38
C TRP A 12 3.26 9.68 -6.29
N PHE A 13 3.26 8.37 -6.07
CA PHE A 13 4.16 7.77 -5.07
C PHE A 13 5.62 7.97 -5.43
N LYS A 14 5.99 7.86 -6.71
CA LYS A 14 7.36 8.09 -7.15
C LYS A 14 7.81 9.52 -6.84
N ASN A 15 6.97 10.48 -7.12
CA ASN A 15 7.29 11.90 -6.94
C ASN A 15 7.29 12.32 -5.47
N GLU A 16 6.27 11.90 -4.72
CA GLU A 16 6.12 12.34 -3.34
C GLU A 16 7.03 11.59 -2.37
N LEU A 17 7.31 10.33 -2.66
CA LEU A 17 8.05 9.47 -1.75
C LEU A 17 9.45 9.11 -2.28
N ASP A 18 9.83 9.67 -3.43
CA ASP A 18 11.12 9.41 -4.09
C ASP A 18 11.36 7.92 -4.37
N LEU A 19 10.30 7.17 -4.62
CA LEU A 19 10.42 5.76 -4.95
C LEU A 19 10.66 5.56 -6.45
N PRO A 20 11.32 4.50 -6.89
CA PRO A 20 11.86 3.41 -6.07
C PRO A 20 13.20 3.76 -5.41
N ILE A 21 13.41 3.23 -4.22
CA ILE A 21 14.66 3.34 -3.47
C ILE A 21 15.09 1.93 -3.11
N SER A 22 16.37 1.65 -3.24
CA SER A 22 16.91 0.33 -2.90
C SER A 22 16.56 -0.05 -1.46
N ASN A 23 16.07 -1.26 -1.28
CA ASN A 23 15.67 -1.85 0.00
C ASN A 23 14.49 -1.14 0.68
N LYS A 24 13.77 -0.29 -0.03
CA LYS A 24 12.55 0.35 0.47
C LYS A 24 11.33 -0.19 -0.27
N VAL A 25 10.24 -0.31 0.45
CA VAL A 25 8.97 -0.78 -0.11
C VAL A 25 7.86 0.17 0.30
N LEU A 26 6.79 0.19 -0.50
CA LEU A 26 5.56 0.88 -0.14
C LEU A 26 4.69 -0.11 0.60
N GLN A 27 4.50 0.12 1.90
CA GLN A 27 3.70 -0.75 2.74
C GLN A 27 2.30 -0.19 2.89
N PHE A 28 1.29 -0.99 2.56
CA PHE A 28 -0.08 -0.71 2.96
C PHE A 28 -0.34 -1.41 4.28
N TYR A 29 -0.95 -0.69 5.21
CA TYR A 29 -1.21 -1.21 6.52
C TYR A 29 -2.58 -0.75 7.02
N VAL A 30 -2.99 -1.25 8.16
CA VAL A 30 -4.29 -0.97 8.77
C VAL A 30 -4.11 0.04 9.87
N LYS A 31 -4.91 1.11 9.85
CA LYS A 31 -4.96 2.04 10.97
C LYS A 31 -6.37 2.05 11.56
N TYR A 32 -6.45 2.33 12.86
CA TYR A 32 -7.72 2.47 13.55
C TYR A 32 -8.37 3.80 13.20
N GLY A 33 -9.64 3.76 12.83
CA GLY A 33 -10.39 4.96 12.45
C GLY A 33 -10.15 5.35 10.99
N GLY A 34 -10.18 6.65 10.72
CA GLY A 34 -10.04 7.20 9.37
C GLY A 34 -11.35 7.29 8.62
N GLU A 35 -11.32 7.92 7.44
CA GLU A 35 -12.53 8.20 6.66
C GLU A 35 -12.92 7.09 5.70
N PHE A 36 -11.91 6.43 5.09
CA PHE A 36 -12.17 5.37 4.14
C PHE A 36 -12.01 4.02 4.82
N GLN A 37 -13.13 3.40 5.21
CA GLN A 37 -13.11 2.15 5.94
C GLN A 37 -13.59 1.00 5.06
N LEU A 38 -12.68 0.06 4.75
CA LEU A 38 -13.05 -1.19 4.08
C LEU A 38 -13.75 -2.14 5.06
N LYS A 39 -13.34 -2.11 6.31
CA LYS A 39 -13.97 -2.81 7.42
C LYS A 39 -14.22 -1.79 8.53
N GLN A 40 -15.36 -1.88 9.17
CA GLN A 40 -15.79 -0.90 10.18
C GLN A 40 -14.74 -0.68 11.25
N GLY A 41 -14.40 0.57 11.51
CA GLY A 41 -13.43 0.96 12.52
C GLY A 41 -11.98 1.03 12.02
N PHE A 42 -11.69 0.58 10.80
CA PHE A 42 -10.33 0.49 10.28
C PHE A 42 -10.21 1.02 8.86
N SER A 43 -9.14 1.72 8.60
CA SER A 43 -8.84 2.29 7.27
C SER A 43 -7.50 1.81 6.75
N PRO A 44 -7.35 1.71 5.42
CA PRO A 44 -6.04 1.44 4.85
C PRO A 44 -5.17 2.70 4.93
N ALA A 45 -3.89 2.50 5.14
CA ALA A 45 -2.91 3.57 5.15
C ALA A 45 -1.64 3.07 4.45
N PHE A 46 -0.72 3.98 4.16
CA PHE A 46 0.52 3.60 3.50
C PHE A 46 1.71 4.31 4.15
N THR A 47 2.86 3.69 4.03
CA THR A 47 4.12 4.26 4.49
C THR A 47 5.26 3.65 3.67
N VAL A 48 6.42 4.29 3.70
CA VAL A 48 7.64 3.73 3.13
C VAL A 48 8.43 3.08 4.26
N GLU A 49 8.85 1.85 4.05
CA GLU A 49 9.53 1.09 5.08
C GLU A 49 10.70 0.30 4.50
N ASN A 50 11.67 -0.06 5.34
CA ASN A 50 12.71 -0.98 4.95
C ASN A 50 12.12 -2.37 4.73
N LYS A 51 12.46 -2.99 3.61
CA LYS A 51 11.94 -4.32 3.28
C LYS A 51 12.27 -5.33 4.39
N ASP A 52 13.46 -5.21 4.97
CA ASP A 52 13.93 -6.16 6.00
C ASP A 52 13.21 -5.99 7.33
N ALA A 53 12.50 -4.89 7.53
CA ALA A 53 11.77 -4.62 8.78
C ALA A 53 10.36 -5.22 8.79
N ILE A 54 9.92 -5.82 7.68
CA ILE A 54 8.55 -6.29 7.52
C ILE A 54 8.51 -7.80 7.37
N GLU A 55 7.66 -8.44 8.15
CA GLU A 55 7.28 -9.82 7.89
C GLU A 55 6.21 -9.80 6.79
N ILE A 56 6.65 -10.05 5.55
CA ILE A 56 5.83 -9.84 4.36
C ILE A 56 4.83 -10.97 4.19
N GLY A 57 3.54 -10.60 4.11
CA GLY A 57 2.47 -11.54 3.80
C GLY A 57 2.02 -11.47 2.35
N PHE A 58 2.17 -10.32 1.72
CA PHE A 58 1.81 -10.09 0.33
C PHE A 58 2.81 -9.13 -0.29
N GLU A 59 3.21 -9.39 -1.51
CA GLU A 59 4.15 -8.54 -2.24
C GLU A 59 3.81 -8.53 -3.72
N GLN A 60 3.75 -7.35 -4.30
CA GLN A 60 3.55 -7.20 -5.75
C GLN A 60 4.20 -5.91 -6.22
N THR A 61 4.83 -5.95 -7.39
CA THR A 61 5.48 -4.78 -7.99
C THR A 61 4.55 -4.15 -9.02
N PHE A 62 4.36 -2.84 -8.92
CA PHE A 62 3.60 -2.02 -9.86
C PHE A 62 4.53 -0.95 -10.43
N PHE A 63 4.88 -1.06 -11.71
CA PHE A 63 5.71 -0.05 -12.39
C PHE A 63 6.94 0.35 -11.55
N GLU A 64 7.73 -0.64 -11.13
CA GLU A 64 8.95 -0.51 -10.33
C GLU A 64 8.75 -0.23 -8.84
N ILE A 65 7.52 0.09 -8.40
CA ILE A 65 7.23 0.23 -6.97
C ILE A 65 6.87 -1.12 -6.38
N ASN A 66 7.62 -1.55 -5.38
CA ASN A 66 7.33 -2.78 -4.67
C ASN A 66 6.35 -2.50 -3.53
N VAL A 67 5.15 -3.07 -3.63
CA VAL A 67 4.06 -2.90 -2.67
C VAL A 67 4.00 -4.14 -1.80
N VAL A 68 3.96 -3.93 -0.48
CA VAL A 68 3.86 -5.03 0.47
C VAL A 68 2.74 -4.79 1.47
N ILE A 69 2.24 -5.90 2.02
CA ILE A 69 1.37 -5.90 3.19
C ILE A 69 1.99 -6.86 4.19
N ALA A 70 2.17 -6.41 5.42
CA ALA A 70 2.70 -7.25 6.47
C ALA A 70 1.72 -8.39 6.79
N GLU A 71 2.25 -9.53 7.18
CA GLU A 71 1.43 -10.70 7.49
C GLU A 71 0.35 -10.39 8.53
N LYS A 72 0.67 -9.59 9.52
CA LYS A 72 -0.27 -9.19 10.58
C LYS A 72 -1.48 -8.42 10.07
N ASP A 73 -1.40 -7.81 8.89
CA ASP A 73 -2.47 -6.98 8.33
C ASP A 73 -3.23 -7.66 7.19
N LEU A 74 -2.86 -8.88 6.81
CA LEU A 74 -3.52 -9.59 5.71
C LEU A 74 -5.02 -9.74 5.93
N TRP A 75 -5.44 -9.97 7.16
CA TRP A 75 -6.86 -10.17 7.50
C TRP A 75 -7.74 -9.03 7.01
N TYR A 76 -7.20 -7.80 7.00
CA TYR A 76 -7.94 -6.61 6.63
C TYR A 76 -8.16 -6.52 5.12
N PHE A 77 -7.11 -6.86 4.34
CA PHE A 77 -7.13 -6.73 2.89
C PHE A 77 -7.62 -7.99 2.18
N GLN A 78 -7.62 -9.10 2.88
CA GLN A 78 -8.05 -10.38 2.36
C GLN A 78 -9.54 -10.28 1.98
N ASP A 79 -9.91 -10.81 0.83
CA ASP A 79 -11.28 -10.77 0.29
C ASP A 79 -11.75 -9.37 -0.14
N GLU A 80 -10.88 -8.37 -0.08
CA GLU A 80 -11.21 -7.01 -0.50
C GLU A 80 -10.57 -6.68 -1.83
N LYS A 81 -11.21 -5.76 -2.56
CA LYS A 81 -10.63 -5.15 -3.75
C LYS A 81 -10.30 -3.71 -3.42
N LEU A 82 -9.04 -3.35 -3.58
CA LEU A 82 -8.58 -1.99 -3.32
C LEU A 82 -7.91 -1.45 -4.57
N THR A 83 -8.45 -0.35 -5.09
CA THR A 83 -7.81 0.39 -6.18
C THR A 83 -7.32 1.71 -5.61
N VAL A 84 -6.03 1.95 -5.77
CA VAL A 84 -5.41 3.20 -5.34
C VAL A 84 -5.18 4.06 -6.56
N ASP A 85 -5.72 5.27 -6.52
CA ASP A 85 -5.63 6.24 -7.61
C ASP A 85 -5.20 7.59 -7.06
N ALA A 86 -4.77 8.47 -7.93
CA ALA A 86 -4.41 9.83 -7.59
C ALA A 86 -5.27 10.80 -8.39
N ILE A 87 -5.65 11.89 -7.73
CA ILE A 87 -6.48 12.94 -8.35
C ILE A 87 -5.56 14.08 -8.76
N ASP A 88 -5.70 14.51 -10.02
CA ASP A 88 -5.02 15.71 -10.52
C ASP A 88 -5.83 16.95 -10.10
N TYR A 89 -5.14 17.87 -9.49
CA TYR A 89 -5.72 19.17 -9.16
C TYR A 89 -5.23 20.24 -10.13
#